data_2e6449ff1f2bbdaef31df2504159ef24
#
_entry.id   2e6449ff1f2bbdaef31df2504159ef24
#
_cell.length_a   1.000
_cell.length_b   1.000
_cell.length_c   1.000
_cell.angle_alpha   90.00
_cell.angle_beta   90.00
_cell.angle_gamma   90.00
#
_symmetry.space_group_name_H-M   'P 1'
#
loop_
_entity.id
_entity.type
_entity.pdbx_description
1 polymer ?
#
loop_
_entity_poly.entity_id
_entity_poly.type
_entity_poly.pdbx_seq_one_letter_code
_entity_poly.pdbx_strand_id
1 'polypeptide(L)'
;MKKRIFAMLMAAAMMLSMAACGNGAEEKETENSAGTEAQAAGGESTLVYGSNDYTRINPAMDEHGEINILIFSGLTSHDGENQVAPGLAKSWDYDEDTLTYTFHLEENVKWHDGEPFTADDVKFTIEAIMDPDNGSENAPNYEDVTAIDVIDDHTISFTLSAPNVAFLDYMTMAILPKHLLEGEDMQESDFFRHPIGTGPYKLDSWDAGQAITLVKNEDYFKGTPNIDKIIFKIVPDDNAKAIQMQSGELDLALLTPKDAKTFADQDGYTCYDMKTSD
;
A
#
# COMPACT_ATOMS: atom_id res chain seq x y z
N MET A 1 37.22 36.58 32.02
CA MET A 1 38.04 35.85 33.02
C MET A 1 37.74 34.38 32.95
N LYS A 2 38.81 33.62 32.79
CA LYS A 2 38.97 32.19 33.07
C LYS A 2 38.24 31.14 32.19
N LYS A 3 39.02 30.68 31.25
CA LYS A 3 39.15 29.35 30.63
C LYS A 3 39.06 28.20 31.63
N ARG A 4 38.49 27.06 31.22
CA ARG A 4 39.09 25.75 31.54
C ARG A 4 38.68 24.71 30.49
N ILE A 5 39.71 24.26 29.79
CA ILE A 5 39.87 23.11 28.93
C ILE A 5 39.89 21.85 29.83
N PHE A 6 39.24 20.75 29.41
CA PHE A 6 39.61 19.42 29.85
C PHE A 6 39.61 18.46 28.67
N ALA A 7 40.81 18.10 28.24
CA ALA A 7 41.10 16.98 27.39
C ALA A 7 41.58 15.81 28.24
N MET A 8 41.16 14.59 27.98
CA MET A 8 41.80 13.32 28.37
C MET A 8 41.39 12.23 27.41
N LEU A 9 42.29 11.86 26.65
CA LEU A 9 43.09 10.72 26.30
C LEU A 9 42.97 9.51 27.25
N MET A 10 42.80 8.32 26.63
CA MET A 10 43.49 7.05 26.95
C MET A 10 42.94 5.98 25.97
N ALA A 11 43.73 5.51 25.08
CA ALA A 11 44.92 4.62 25.13
C ALA A 11 44.55 3.12 25.03
N ALA A 12 45.15 2.52 24.01
CA ALA A 12 45.18 1.19 23.50
C ALA A 12 45.45 0.07 24.53
N ALA A 13 44.95 -1.12 24.24
CA ALA A 13 45.60 -2.37 24.66
C ALA A 13 45.49 -3.39 23.52
N MET A 14 46.58 -3.58 22.82
CA MET A 14 46.90 -4.79 22.03
C MET A 14 47.29 -5.88 23.00
N MET A 15 46.82 -7.09 22.77
CA MET A 15 47.54 -8.30 23.19
C MET A 15 47.59 -9.29 22.03
N LEU A 16 48.82 -9.45 21.57
CA LEU A 16 49.29 -10.57 20.78
C LEU A 16 49.37 -11.83 21.64
N SER A 17 48.96 -12.97 21.08
CA SER A 17 49.57 -14.26 21.46
C SER A 17 49.82 -15.08 20.20
N MET A 18 51.11 -15.23 19.88
CA MET A 18 51.66 -16.26 18.98
C MET A 18 51.93 -17.51 19.79
N ALA A 19 51.78 -18.66 19.15
CA ALA A 19 52.64 -19.86 19.15
C ALA A 19 51.80 -21.03 18.56
N ALA A 20 52.24 -21.86 17.74
CA ALA A 20 53.40 -22.28 17.02
C ALA A 20 53.13 -23.69 16.46
N CYS A 21 53.54 -23.90 15.22
CA CYS A 21 54.10 -25.10 14.59
C CYS A 21 53.31 -26.45 14.59
N GLY A 22 53.23 -27.01 13.38
CA GLY A 22 53.28 -28.46 13.15
C GLY A 22 52.71 -28.96 11.85
N ASN A 23 53.42 -28.87 10.76
CA ASN A 23 53.72 -29.83 9.70
C ASN A 23 52.66 -30.76 9.10
N GLY A 24 52.55 -30.75 7.75
CA GLY A 24 52.35 -32.01 6.96
C GLY A 24 51.18 -32.03 5.98
N ALA A 25 51.46 -31.67 4.74
CA ALA A 25 51.13 -32.34 3.46
C ALA A 25 49.71 -32.61 3.01
N GLU A 26 49.52 -32.19 1.78
CA GLU A 26 48.78 -32.73 0.64
C GLU A 26 47.46 -32.01 0.24
N GLU A 27 47.56 -31.53 -0.98
CA GLU A 27 46.53 -30.88 -1.81
C GLU A 27 45.34 -31.79 -2.07
N LYS A 28 44.13 -31.21 -1.97
CA LYS A 28 43.04 -31.50 -2.90
C LYS A 28 42.17 -30.26 -3.02
N GLU A 29 42.21 -29.68 -4.19
CA GLU A 29 41.27 -28.69 -4.66
C GLU A 29 39.86 -29.28 -4.60
N THR A 30 38.97 -28.62 -3.89
CA THR A 30 37.53 -28.76 -4.06
C THR A 30 36.97 -27.35 -4.04
N GLU A 31 36.55 -26.90 -5.22
CA GLU A 31 35.75 -25.70 -5.39
C GLU A 31 34.53 -25.80 -4.49
N ASN A 32 34.49 -24.99 -3.46
CA ASN A 32 33.29 -24.81 -2.66
C ASN A 32 32.80 -23.38 -2.91
N SER A 33 31.85 -23.30 -3.84
CA SER A 33 30.99 -22.15 -4.05
C SER A 33 30.25 -21.85 -2.75
N ALA A 34 30.84 -21.04 -1.89
CA ALA A 34 30.15 -20.50 -0.73
C ALA A 34 29.22 -19.38 -1.22
N GLY A 35 27.98 -19.76 -1.50
CA GLY A 35 26.88 -18.81 -1.50
C GLY A 35 26.85 -18.13 -0.14
N THR A 36 27.15 -16.86 -0.11
CA THR A 36 26.95 -16.03 1.07
C THR A 36 25.45 -15.89 1.25
N GLU A 37 24.86 -16.78 2.05
CA GLU A 37 23.57 -16.51 2.65
C GLU A 37 23.74 -15.26 3.52
N ALA A 38 23.24 -14.15 3.04
CA ALA A 38 23.06 -12.96 3.86
C ALA A 38 22.09 -13.33 4.97
N GLN A 39 22.63 -13.60 6.14
CA GLN A 39 21.89 -13.79 7.38
C GLN A 39 21.21 -12.44 7.65
N ALA A 40 19.91 -12.33 7.38
CA ALA A 40 19.09 -11.20 7.72
C ALA A 40 19.20 -10.99 9.23
N ALA A 41 19.93 -9.97 9.64
CA ALA A 41 19.82 -9.44 10.98
C ALA A 41 18.38 -8.98 11.15
N GLY A 42 17.67 -9.51 12.15
CA GLY A 42 16.25 -9.24 12.40
C GLY A 42 16.01 -7.78 12.83
N GLY A 43 16.02 -6.88 11.86
CA GLY A 43 15.57 -5.51 11.97
C GLY A 43 14.25 -5.37 11.21
N GLU A 44 13.36 -4.51 11.68
CA GLU A 44 12.11 -4.15 11.02
C GLU A 44 12.42 -3.61 9.60
N SER A 45 11.81 -4.21 8.57
CA SER A 45 11.99 -3.77 7.20
C SER A 45 11.13 -2.53 6.94
N THR A 46 11.76 -1.43 6.51
CA THR A 46 11.08 -0.16 6.28
C THR A 46 11.31 0.29 4.84
N LEU A 47 10.24 0.75 4.18
CA LEU A 47 10.26 1.43 2.88
C LEU A 47 9.90 2.90 3.08
N VAL A 48 10.76 3.81 2.60
CA VAL A 48 10.50 5.26 2.62
C VAL A 48 10.11 5.72 1.21
N TYR A 49 8.84 6.11 1.05
CA TYR A 49 8.29 6.62 -0.19
C TYR A 49 8.18 8.14 -0.16
N GLY A 50 8.73 8.82 -1.18
CA GLY A 50 8.61 10.27 -1.34
C GLY A 50 7.26 10.65 -1.92
N SER A 51 6.37 11.18 -1.10
CA SER A 51 4.98 11.50 -1.42
C SER A 51 4.68 13.00 -1.40
N ASN A 52 3.48 13.36 -1.82
CA ASN A 52 2.85 14.64 -1.55
C ASN A 52 2.06 14.56 -0.25
N ASP A 53 1.60 15.71 0.27
CA ASP A 53 0.75 15.74 1.46
C ASP A 53 -0.70 15.37 1.12
N TYR A 54 -1.38 14.76 2.08
CA TYR A 54 -2.79 14.44 2.00
C TYR A 54 -3.55 15.30 3.01
N THR A 55 -4.71 15.82 2.62
CA THR A 55 -5.62 16.51 3.54
C THR A 55 -6.51 15.51 4.26
N ARG A 56 -6.93 14.46 3.56
CA ARG A 56 -7.73 13.31 4.02
C ARG A 56 -7.44 12.11 3.12
N ILE A 57 -7.85 10.93 3.55
CA ILE A 57 -7.80 9.70 2.77
C ILE A 57 -9.24 9.19 2.63
N ASN A 58 -9.92 9.65 1.57
CA ASN A 58 -11.32 9.32 1.28
C ASN A 58 -11.48 8.79 -0.14
N PRO A 59 -11.24 7.49 -0.35
CA PRO A 59 -11.23 6.91 -1.69
C PRO A 59 -12.59 6.91 -2.38
N ALA A 60 -13.70 7.01 -1.64
CA ALA A 60 -15.04 7.02 -2.21
C ALA A 60 -15.43 8.39 -2.78
N MET A 61 -14.89 9.47 -2.24
CA MET A 61 -15.27 10.83 -2.60
C MET A 61 -14.26 11.52 -3.51
N ASP A 62 -12.98 11.30 -3.26
CA ASP A 62 -11.87 11.98 -3.93
C ASP A 62 -11.13 11.06 -4.90
N GLU A 63 -10.43 11.67 -5.83
CA GLU A 63 -9.45 10.95 -6.62
C GLU A 63 -8.25 10.48 -5.78
N HIS A 64 -7.64 9.50 -6.25
CA HIS A 64 -6.70 8.53 -5.77
C HIS A 64 -5.39 9.08 -5.19
N GLY A 65 -5.00 8.50 -4.06
CA GLY A 65 -3.60 8.46 -3.64
C GLY A 65 -3.11 7.01 -3.64
N GLU A 66 -1.84 6.79 -3.91
CA GLU A 66 -1.19 5.46 -3.85
C GLU A 66 -1.39 4.79 -2.49
N ILE A 67 -1.64 5.60 -1.46
CA ILE A 67 -1.90 5.13 -0.10
C ILE A 67 -3.22 4.34 0.01
N ASN A 68 -4.22 4.64 -0.85
CA ASN A 68 -5.54 4.02 -0.78
C ASN A 68 -5.46 2.50 -0.96
N ILE A 69 -4.69 2.01 -1.94
CA ILE A 69 -4.53 0.57 -2.21
C ILE A 69 -3.76 -0.19 -1.11
N LEU A 70 -3.10 0.53 -0.22
CA LEU A 70 -2.40 -0.06 0.92
C LEU A 70 -3.31 -0.19 2.15
N ILE A 71 -4.21 0.77 2.34
CA ILE A 71 -5.13 0.79 3.50
C ILE A 71 -6.43 0.03 3.20
N PHE A 72 -6.94 0.15 1.97
CA PHE A 72 -8.23 -0.41 1.58
C PHE A 72 -8.09 -1.52 0.53
N SER A 73 -9.19 -2.20 0.25
CA SER A 73 -9.32 -3.16 -0.85
C SER A 73 -10.64 -2.94 -1.57
N GLY A 74 -10.68 -3.21 -2.88
CA GLY A 74 -11.89 -3.25 -3.68
C GLY A 74 -12.42 -4.68 -3.85
N LEU A 75 -13.59 -4.83 -4.47
CA LEU A 75 -14.12 -6.15 -4.84
C LEU A 75 -13.21 -6.83 -5.85
N THR A 76 -12.72 -6.08 -6.81
CA THR A 76 -11.69 -6.50 -7.75
C THR A 76 -10.38 -5.79 -7.46
N SER A 77 -9.33 -6.22 -8.12
CA SER A 77 -8.01 -5.60 -8.13
C SER A 77 -7.42 -5.71 -9.54
N HIS A 78 -6.24 -5.13 -9.77
CA HIS A 78 -5.46 -5.40 -10.98
C HIS A 78 -4.23 -6.25 -10.64
N ASP A 79 -3.91 -7.17 -11.54
CA ASP A 79 -2.67 -7.95 -11.45
C ASP A 79 -1.46 -7.19 -12.03
N GLY A 80 -0.29 -7.83 -12.03
CA GLY A 80 0.95 -7.23 -12.57
C GLY A 80 0.95 -6.95 -14.07
N GLU A 81 -0.06 -7.45 -14.81
CA GLU A 81 -0.28 -7.22 -16.25
C GLU A 81 -1.43 -6.23 -16.49
N ASN A 82 -1.90 -5.57 -15.42
CA ASN A 82 -3.03 -4.65 -15.43
C ASN A 82 -4.34 -5.29 -15.91
N GLN A 83 -4.55 -6.57 -15.58
CA GLN A 83 -5.81 -7.27 -15.85
C GLN A 83 -6.63 -7.31 -14.56
N VAL A 84 -7.96 -7.26 -14.71
CA VAL A 84 -8.88 -7.42 -13.58
C VAL A 84 -8.67 -8.78 -12.91
N ALA A 85 -8.48 -8.75 -11.61
CA ALA A 85 -8.21 -9.90 -10.76
C ALA A 85 -9.08 -9.88 -9.49
N PRO A 86 -9.25 -11.02 -8.79
CA PRO A 86 -9.94 -11.07 -7.50
C PRO A 86 -9.37 -10.11 -6.45
N GLY A 87 -10.28 -9.41 -5.74
CA GLY A 87 -10.01 -8.56 -4.59
C GLY A 87 -10.69 -9.12 -3.35
N LEU A 88 -11.62 -8.34 -2.77
CA LEU A 88 -12.53 -8.80 -1.71
C LEU A 88 -13.56 -9.80 -2.24
N ALA A 89 -13.85 -9.77 -3.54
CA ALA A 89 -14.58 -10.83 -4.21
C ALA A 89 -13.60 -11.90 -4.72
N LYS A 90 -13.80 -13.15 -4.28
CA LYS A 90 -13.02 -14.31 -4.76
C LYS A 90 -13.40 -14.72 -6.18
N SER A 91 -14.62 -14.39 -6.62
CA SER A 91 -15.16 -14.63 -7.95
C SER A 91 -16.44 -13.83 -8.20
N TRP A 92 -16.86 -13.80 -9.46
CA TRP A 92 -18.13 -13.20 -9.86
C TRP A 92 -18.73 -13.95 -11.05
N ASP A 93 -20.05 -13.87 -11.19
CA ASP A 93 -20.82 -14.33 -12.32
C ASP A 93 -21.48 -13.14 -13.01
N TYR A 94 -21.68 -13.23 -14.33
CA TYR A 94 -22.40 -12.23 -15.10
C TYR A 94 -23.52 -12.88 -15.90
N ASP A 95 -24.74 -12.44 -15.68
CA ASP A 95 -25.93 -12.84 -16.44
C ASP A 95 -26.21 -11.75 -17.50
N GLU A 96 -25.95 -12.08 -18.76
CA GLU A 96 -26.16 -11.18 -19.91
C GLU A 96 -27.65 -10.87 -20.17
N ASP A 97 -28.58 -11.77 -19.81
CA ASP A 97 -30.01 -11.59 -20.04
C ASP A 97 -30.60 -10.56 -19.06
N THR A 98 -30.11 -10.55 -17.83
CA THR A 98 -30.55 -9.62 -16.77
C THR A 98 -29.60 -8.47 -16.53
N LEU A 99 -28.43 -8.45 -17.17
CA LEU A 99 -27.32 -7.49 -16.96
C LEU A 99 -26.88 -7.44 -15.50
N THR A 100 -26.83 -8.60 -14.84
CA THR A 100 -26.57 -8.70 -13.40
C THR A 100 -25.21 -9.34 -13.14
N TYR A 101 -24.36 -8.63 -12.40
CA TYR A 101 -23.15 -9.18 -11.79
C TYR A 101 -23.47 -9.70 -10.39
N THR A 102 -23.04 -10.91 -10.06
CA THR A 102 -23.11 -11.48 -8.72
C THR A 102 -21.71 -11.73 -8.21
N PHE A 103 -21.31 -11.04 -7.15
CA PHE A 103 -19.99 -11.17 -6.54
C PHE A 103 -20.05 -12.11 -5.34
N HIS A 104 -19.10 -13.05 -5.27
CA HIS A 104 -18.89 -13.96 -4.16
C HIS A 104 -17.71 -13.49 -3.34
N LEU A 105 -17.95 -13.01 -2.12
CA LEU A 105 -16.94 -12.37 -1.28
C LEU A 105 -16.10 -13.40 -0.53
N GLU A 106 -14.89 -13.01 -0.14
CA GLU A 106 -14.04 -13.74 0.79
C GLU A 106 -14.68 -13.81 2.18
N GLU A 107 -14.62 -14.98 2.84
CA GLU A 107 -15.41 -15.25 4.07
C GLU A 107 -14.70 -14.83 5.37
N ASN A 108 -13.36 -14.64 5.35
CA ASN A 108 -12.58 -14.41 6.56
C ASN A 108 -11.88 -13.04 6.57
N VAL A 109 -12.41 -12.09 5.82
CA VAL A 109 -11.87 -10.74 5.79
C VAL A 109 -12.31 -9.96 7.02
N LYS A 110 -11.36 -9.25 7.62
CA LYS A 110 -11.61 -8.36 8.75
C LYS A 110 -11.12 -6.96 8.43
N TRP A 111 -11.84 -5.99 8.92
CA TRP A 111 -11.37 -4.62 9.04
C TRP A 111 -10.15 -4.55 9.97
N HIS A 112 -9.36 -3.49 9.86
CA HIS A 112 -8.15 -3.30 10.68
C HIS A 112 -8.42 -3.26 12.19
N ASP A 113 -9.65 -2.95 12.61
CA ASP A 113 -10.12 -2.96 13.99
C ASP A 113 -10.64 -4.33 14.45
N GLY A 114 -10.74 -5.30 13.53
CA GLY A 114 -11.12 -6.68 13.80
C GLY A 114 -12.58 -7.02 13.50
N GLU A 115 -13.43 -6.03 13.17
CA GLU A 115 -14.82 -6.26 12.75
C GLU A 115 -14.86 -7.05 11.43
N PRO A 116 -15.86 -7.92 11.19
CA PRO A 116 -15.98 -8.67 9.95
C PRO A 116 -16.38 -7.76 8.79
N PHE A 117 -15.78 -7.99 7.61
CA PHE A 117 -16.23 -7.41 6.36
C PHE A 117 -17.40 -8.21 5.80
N THR A 118 -18.44 -7.52 5.30
CA THR A 118 -19.66 -8.14 4.73
C THR A 118 -20.12 -7.43 3.47
N ALA A 119 -21.10 -8.03 2.79
CA ALA A 119 -21.76 -7.46 1.63
C ALA A 119 -22.50 -6.13 1.94
N ASP A 120 -22.89 -5.91 3.20
CA ASP A 120 -23.48 -4.64 3.63
C ASP A 120 -22.50 -3.46 3.53
N ASP A 121 -21.20 -3.68 3.77
CA ASP A 121 -20.15 -2.64 3.60
C ASP A 121 -20.02 -2.24 2.13
N VAL A 122 -20.10 -3.23 1.24
CA VAL A 122 -20.06 -3.01 -0.21
C VAL A 122 -21.26 -2.16 -0.65
N LYS A 123 -22.47 -2.57 -0.26
CA LYS A 123 -23.70 -1.84 -0.56
C LYS A 123 -23.62 -0.40 -0.04
N PHE A 124 -23.26 -0.23 1.23
CA PHE A 124 -23.10 1.07 1.87
C PHE A 124 -22.14 1.98 1.06
N THR A 125 -20.99 1.45 0.66
CA THR A 125 -19.98 2.24 -0.06
C THR A 125 -20.49 2.73 -1.41
N ILE A 126 -21.09 1.83 -2.21
CA ILE A 126 -21.56 2.20 -3.55
C ILE A 126 -22.78 3.14 -3.46
N GLU A 127 -23.70 2.92 -2.51
CA GLU A 127 -24.81 3.84 -2.26
C GLU A 127 -24.33 5.22 -1.82
N ALA A 128 -23.28 5.29 -0.97
CA ALA A 128 -22.69 6.57 -0.56
C ALA A 128 -22.01 7.31 -1.73
N ILE A 129 -21.37 6.60 -2.65
CA ILE A 129 -20.79 7.18 -3.87
C ILE A 129 -21.89 7.71 -4.80
N MET A 130 -22.98 6.96 -4.95
CA MET A 130 -24.11 7.31 -5.84
C MET A 130 -25.00 8.43 -5.26
N ASP A 131 -24.92 8.70 -3.97
CA ASP A 131 -25.71 9.75 -3.33
C ASP A 131 -25.24 11.14 -3.78
N PRO A 132 -26.08 11.92 -4.49
CA PRO A 132 -25.71 13.23 -4.99
C PRO A 132 -25.38 14.24 -3.89
N ASP A 133 -25.89 14.03 -2.66
CA ASP A 133 -25.62 14.93 -1.53
C ASP A 133 -24.17 14.79 -1.05
N ASN A 134 -23.53 13.66 -1.31
CA ASN A 134 -22.11 13.41 -0.98
C ASN A 134 -21.14 14.01 -2.03
N GLY A 135 -21.59 14.25 -3.27
CA GLY A 135 -20.80 14.90 -4.31
C GLY A 135 -19.54 14.13 -4.71
N SER A 136 -19.60 12.81 -4.74
CA SER A 136 -18.47 11.94 -5.14
C SER A 136 -18.10 12.15 -6.60
N GLU A 137 -16.80 12.33 -6.87
CA GLU A 137 -16.25 12.38 -8.24
C GLU A 137 -16.39 11.03 -8.96
N ASN A 138 -16.55 9.93 -8.20
CA ASN A 138 -16.71 8.58 -8.71
C ASN A 138 -18.17 8.20 -9.06
N ALA A 139 -19.18 9.03 -8.71
CA ALA A 139 -20.59 8.76 -8.98
C ALA A 139 -20.90 8.40 -10.44
N PRO A 140 -20.28 9.05 -11.47
CA PRO A 140 -20.52 8.71 -12.87
C PRO A 140 -20.17 7.26 -13.24
N ASN A 141 -19.27 6.61 -12.52
CA ASN A 141 -18.87 5.22 -12.78
C ASN A 141 -19.99 4.21 -12.47
N TYR A 142 -20.97 4.62 -11.66
CA TYR A 142 -22.06 3.78 -11.17
C TYR A 142 -23.44 4.23 -11.67
N GLU A 143 -23.53 5.16 -12.62
CA GLU A 143 -24.81 5.68 -13.14
C GLU A 143 -25.70 4.62 -13.80
N ASP A 144 -25.07 3.53 -14.30
CA ASP A 144 -25.79 2.39 -14.88
C ASP A 144 -26.33 1.43 -13.83
N VAL A 145 -25.96 1.53 -12.55
CA VAL A 145 -26.45 0.64 -11.49
C VAL A 145 -27.89 0.97 -11.13
N THR A 146 -28.79 0.00 -11.35
CA THR A 146 -30.23 0.16 -11.09
C THR A 146 -30.69 -0.55 -9.83
N ALA A 147 -29.98 -1.58 -9.39
CA ALA A 147 -30.24 -2.30 -8.14
C ALA A 147 -28.96 -2.84 -7.52
N ILE A 148 -28.91 -2.84 -6.19
CA ILE A 148 -27.86 -3.44 -5.37
C ILE A 148 -28.55 -4.33 -4.33
N ASP A 149 -28.41 -5.64 -4.49
CA ASP A 149 -29.09 -6.62 -3.63
C ASP A 149 -28.08 -7.43 -2.82
N VAL A 150 -28.11 -7.30 -1.50
CA VAL A 150 -27.40 -8.17 -0.58
C VAL A 150 -28.18 -9.48 -0.47
N ILE A 151 -27.58 -10.58 -0.95
CA ILE A 151 -28.20 -11.91 -0.94
C ILE A 151 -27.93 -12.58 0.40
N ASP A 152 -26.69 -12.50 0.86
CA ASP A 152 -26.23 -12.91 2.19
C ASP A 152 -24.94 -12.12 2.55
N ASP A 153 -24.34 -12.39 3.71
CA ASP A 153 -23.16 -11.68 4.21
C ASP A 153 -21.96 -11.72 3.24
N HIS A 154 -21.92 -12.70 2.33
CA HIS A 154 -20.81 -12.93 1.40
C HIS A 154 -21.22 -12.98 -0.07
N THR A 155 -22.44 -12.55 -0.38
CA THR A 155 -22.96 -12.53 -1.76
C THR A 155 -23.75 -11.25 -2.01
N ILE A 156 -23.34 -10.51 -3.04
CA ILE A 156 -23.99 -9.26 -3.45
C ILE A 156 -24.16 -9.23 -4.96
N SER A 157 -25.27 -8.69 -5.44
CA SER A 157 -25.50 -8.51 -6.87
C SER A 157 -25.75 -7.05 -7.25
N PHE A 158 -25.34 -6.72 -8.47
CA PHE A 158 -25.53 -5.41 -9.11
C PHE A 158 -26.22 -5.62 -10.45
N THR A 159 -27.39 -5.01 -10.62
CA THR A 159 -28.11 -5.00 -11.89
C THR A 159 -27.85 -3.68 -12.61
N LEU A 160 -27.47 -3.75 -13.89
CA LEU A 160 -27.17 -2.58 -14.70
C LEU A 160 -28.31 -2.27 -15.68
N SER A 161 -28.43 -0.99 -16.07
CA SER A 161 -29.38 -0.53 -17.10
C SER A 161 -28.90 -0.84 -18.52
N ALA A 162 -27.57 -0.97 -18.71
CA ALA A 162 -26.92 -1.27 -19.97
C ALA A 162 -25.64 -2.10 -19.75
N PRO A 163 -25.15 -2.85 -20.76
CA PRO A 163 -23.86 -3.52 -20.65
C PRO A 163 -22.74 -2.50 -20.45
N ASN A 164 -21.94 -2.69 -19.40
CA ASN A 164 -20.79 -1.83 -19.09
C ASN A 164 -19.52 -2.69 -18.96
N VAL A 165 -18.64 -2.59 -19.96
CA VAL A 165 -17.40 -3.38 -20.03
C VAL A 165 -16.36 -2.96 -18.99
N ALA A 166 -16.46 -1.73 -18.47
CA ALA A 166 -15.56 -1.20 -17.44
C ALA A 166 -16.06 -1.46 -16.02
N PHE A 167 -17.23 -2.09 -15.85
CA PHE A 167 -17.83 -2.25 -14.53
C PHE A 167 -16.93 -2.98 -13.53
N LEU A 168 -16.22 -4.02 -13.99
CA LEU A 168 -15.28 -4.74 -13.14
C LEU A 168 -14.04 -3.89 -12.76
N ASP A 169 -13.60 -2.97 -13.62
CA ASP A 169 -12.55 -2.00 -13.30
C ASP A 169 -13.04 -1.02 -12.23
N TYR A 170 -14.30 -0.56 -12.31
CA TYR A 170 -14.88 0.32 -11.29
C TYR A 170 -15.02 -0.36 -9.92
N MET A 171 -15.13 -1.70 -9.88
CA MET A 171 -15.17 -2.47 -8.63
C MET A 171 -13.80 -2.60 -7.93
N THR A 172 -12.73 -2.02 -8.48
CA THR A 172 -11.46 -1.80 -7.75
C THR A 172 -11.57 -0.70 -6.71
N MET A 173 -12.69 0.04 -6.72
CA MET A 173 -13.01 1.06 -5.73
C MET A 173 -12.90 0.51 -4.31
N ALA A 174 -12.20 1.24 -3.47
CA ALA A 174 -12.01 0.88 -2.07
C ALA A 174 -13.33 0.83 -1.31
N ILE A 175 -13.57 -0.27 -0.63
CA ILE A 175 -14.76 -0.43 0.22
C ILE A 175 -14.52 0.23 1.57
N LEU A 176 -15.55 0.90 2.09
CA LEU A 176 -15.55 1.65 3.34
C LEU A 176 -16.32 0.91 4.45
N PRO A 177 -15.91 1.04 5.72
CA PRO A 177 -16.54 0.36 6.85
C PRO A 177 -17.87 1.01 7.22
N LYS A 178 -18.99 0.34 6.91
CA LYS A 178 -20.34 0.79 7.27
C LYS A 178 -20.48 1.05 8.78
N HIS A 179 -19.93 0.17 9.62
CA HIS A 179 -20.04 0.25 11.07
C HIS A 179 -19.41 1.53 11.69
N LEU A 180 -18.52 2.21 10.96
CA LEU A 180 -17.89 3.46 11.39
C LEU A 180 -18.45 4.70 10.69
N LEU A 181 -19.07 4.53 9.52
CA LEU A 181 -19.46 5.66 8.66
C LEU A 181 -20.97 5.80 8.45
N GLU A 182 -21.78 4.82 8.88
CA GLU A 182 -23.25 4.93 8.76
C GLU A 182 -23.77 6.11 9.58
N GLY A 183 -24.32 7.10 8.90
CA GLY A 183 -24.84 8.34 9.51
C GLY A 183 -23.80 9.44 9.73
N GLU A 184 -22.54 9.21 9.35
CA GLU A 184 -21.49 10.23 9.34
C GLU A 184 -21.54 11.06 8.06
N ASP A 185 -21.00 12.27 8.12
CA ASP A 185 -20.80 13.12 6.96
C ASP A 185 -19.61 12.61 6.14
N MET A 186 -19.85 12.20 4.90
CA MET A 186 -18.83 11.61 4.02
C MET A 186 -17.76 12.62 3.57
N GLN A 187 -17.96 13.91 3.78
CA GLN A 187 -16.99 14.95 3.44
C GLN A 187 -16.15 15.40 4.64
N GLU A 188 -16.73 15.37 5.86
CA GLU A 188 -16.15 16.02 7.04
C GLU A 188 -15.78 15.04 8.17
N SER A 189 -16.12 13.73 8.06
CA SER A 189 -15.86 12.76 9.11
C SER A 189 -14.37 12.63 9.44
N ASP A 190 -14.05 12.65 10.73
CA ASP A 190 -12.70 12.42 11.26
C ASP A 190 -12.13 11.04 10.89
N PHE A 191 -12.99 10.10 10.48
CA PHE A 191 -12.57 8.79 9.96
C PHE A 191 -11.49 8.93 8.88
N PHE A 192 -11.63 9.89 7.98
CA PHE A 192 -10.73 10.07 6.85
C PHE A 192 -9.34 10.63 7.23
N ARG A 193 -9.16 10.97 8.52
CA ARG A 193 -7.84 11.24 9.12
C ARG A 193 -7.27 10.05 9.88
N HIS A 194 -8.13 9.06 10.20
CA HIS A 194 -7.76 7.84 10.93
C HIS A 194 -8.38 6.62 10.22
N PRO A 195 -8.11 6.43 8.92
CA PRO A 195 -8.81 5.44 8.11
C PRO A 195 -8.53 4.02 8.60
N ILE A 196 -9.59 3.22 8.60
CA ILE A 196 -9.59 1.78 8.86
C ILE A 196 -10.06 1.09 7.59
N GLY A 197 -9.25 0.20 7.04
CA GLY A 197 -9.53 -0.53 5.82
C GLY A 197 -9.42 -2.04 6.01
N THR A 198 -9.42 -2.74 4.89
CA THR A 198 -9.20 -4.19 4.79
C THR A 198 -7.87 -4.52 4.09
N GLY A 199 -7.07 -3.50 3.82
CA GLY A 199 -5.85 -3.59 3.02
C GLY A 199 -4.67 -4.23 3.74
N PRO A 200 -3.54 -4.38 3.01
CA PRO A 200 -2.32 -4.99 3.52
C PRO A 200 -1.59 -4.17 4.60
N TYR A 201 -1.88 -2.89 4.73
CA TYR A 201 -1.26 -2.02 5.74
C TYR A 201 -2.30 -1.23 6.52
N LYS A 202 -1.99 -0.95 7.79
CA LYS A 202 -2.78 -0.16 8.74
C LYS A 202 -2.12 1.19 8.96
N LEU A 203 -2.90 2.25 9.14
CA LEU A 203 -2.38 3.53 9.58
C LEU A 203 -1.83 3.40 11.02
N ASP A 204 -0.57 3.76 11.22
CA ASP A 204 0.07 3.87 12.54
C ASP A 204 0.08 5.32 13.04
N SER A 205 0.56 6.25 12.20
CA SER A 205 0.59 7.66 12.55
C SER A 205 0.50 8.56 11.31
N TRP A 206 0.01 9.78 11.54
CA TRP A 206 -0.07 10.82 10.52
C TRP A 206 0.37 12.16 11.08
N ASP A 207 1.61 12.54 10.77
CA ASP A 207 2.20 13.83 11.11
C ASP A 207 2.04 14.78 9.92
N ALA A 208 1.04 15.65 9.97
CA ALA A 208 0.67 16.53 8.86
C ALA A 208 1.87 17.36 8.35
N GLY A 209 2.07 17.36 7.05
CA GLY A 209 3.18 18.05 6.39
C GLY A 209 4.55 17.40 6.58
N GLN A 210 4.64 16.24 7.25
CA GLN A 210 5.89 15.53 7.52
C GLN A 210 5.87 14.10 6.97
N ALA A 211 5.01 13.24 7.53
CA ALA A 211 4.95 11.85 7.12
C ALA A 211 3.63 11.18 7.51
N ILE A 212 3.27 10.14 6.75
CA ILE A 212 2.25 9.16 7.12
C ILE A 212 2.95 7.81 7.25
N THR A 213 2.79 7.16 8.39
CA THR A 213 3.40 5.86 8.66
C THR A 213 2.34 4.77 8.62
N LEU A 214 2.61 3.74 7.85
CA LEU A 214 1.80 2.54 7.77
C LEU A 214 2.59 1.35 8.32
N VAL A 215 1.91 0.45 9.03
CA VAL A 215 2.45 -0.83 9.50
C VAL A 215 1.71 -1.98 8.84
N LYS A 216 2.38 -3.09 8.61
CA LYS A 216 1.77 -4.26 7.99
C LYS A 216 0.55 -4.75 8.75
N ASN A 217 -0.45 -5.22 8.02
CA ASN A 217 -1.58 -5.97 8.54
C ASN A 217 -1.21 -7.46 8.54
N GLU A 218 -0.92 -8.02 9.71
CA GLU A 218 -0.55 -9.44 9.84
C GLU A 218 -1.72 -10.38 9.49
N ASP A 219 -2.96 -9.89 9.64
CA ASP A 219 -4.20 -10.61 9.35
C ASP A 219 -4.73 -10.35 7.93
N TYR A 220 -3.90 -9.80 7.03
CA TYR A 220 -4.34 -9.52 5.66
C TYR A 220 -4.77 -10.79 4.93
N PHE A 221 -5.96 -10.80 4.37
CA PHE A 221 -6.60 -11.99 3.79
C PHE A 221 -5.84 -12.62 2.59
N LYS A 222 -5.00 -11.85 1.88
CA LYS A 222 -4.12 -12.36 0.81
C LYS A 222 -2.71 -12.73 1.31
N GLY A 223 -2.49 -12.74 2.61
CA GLY A 223 -1.22 -13.07 3.26
C GLY A 223 -0.45 -11.85 3.77
N THR A 224 0.36 -12.07 4.79
CA THR A 224 1.11 -11.02 5.48
C THR A 224 2.12 -10.35 4.55
N PRO A 225 2.14 -9.00 4.47
CA PRO A 225 3.13 -8.27 3.69
C PRO A 225 4.58 -8.52 4.14
N ASN A 226 5.52 -8.51 3.19
CA ASN A 226 6.95 -8.73 3.48
C ASN A 226 7.64 -7.51 4.09
N ILE A 227 7.14 -6.29 3.84
CA ILE A 227 7.67 -5.04 4.39
C ILE A 227 6.90 -4.73 5.67
N ASP A 228 7.61 -4.53 6.77
CA ASP A 228 6.98 -4.29 8.07
C ASP A 228 6.36 -2.90 8.19
N LYS A 229 7.00 -1.89 7.56
CA LYS A 229 6.63 -0.49 7.66
C LYS A 229 6.81 0.25 6.34
N ILE A 230 5.85 1.11 6.00
CA ILE A 230 5.95 2.06 4.88
C ILE A 230 5.80 3.47 5.43
N ILE A 231 6.74 4.35 5.10
CA ILE A 231 6.71 5.76 5.48
C ILE A 231 6.49 6.60 4.23
N PHE A 232 5.33 7.24 4.11
CA PHE A 232 5.05 8.26 3.12
C PHE A 232 5.65 9.58 3.62
N LYS A 233 6.89 9.84 3.23
CA LYS A 233 7.61 11.08 3.57
C LYS A 233 7.12 12.21 2.68
N ILE A 234 6.62 13.30 3.27
CA ILE A 234 6.07 14.42 2.50
C ILE A 234 7.21 15.26 1.93
N VAL A 235 7.36 15.21 0.62
CA VAL A 235 8.40 15.92 -0.16
C VAL A 235 7.72 16.49 -1.42
N PRO A 236 7.07 17.67 -1.35
CA PRO A 236 6.28 18.20 -2.46
C PRO A 236 7.10 18.73 -3.64
N ASP A 237 8.40 18.98 -3.47
CA ASP A 237 9.30 19.46 -4.52
C ASP A 237 10.01 18.30 -5.22
N ASP A 238 9.83 18.16 -6.54
CA ASP A 238 10.37 17.05 -7.31
C ASP A 238 11.92 17.04 -7.36
N ASN A 239 12.57 18.22 -7.36
CA ASN A 239 14.05 18.25 -7.29
C ASN A 239 14.52 17.77 -5.90
N ALA A 240 13.77 18.09 -4.83
CA ALA A 240 14.08 17.58 -3.50
C ALA A 240 13.88 16.06 -3.42
N LYS A 241 12.84 15.49 -4.06
CA LYS A 241 12.67 14.04 -4.19
C LYS A 241 13.89 13.38 -4.86
N ALA A 242 14.35 13.94 -6.01
CA ALA A 242 15.51 13.42 -6.72
C ALA A 242 16.79 13.49 -5.87
N ILE A 243 17.01 14.57 -5.11
CA ILE A 243 18.17 14.71 -4.21
C ILE A 243 18.09 13.69 -3.07
N GLN A 244 16.90 13.49 -2.47
CA GLN A 244 16.72 12.55 -1.37
C GLN A 244 16.82 11.09 -1.83
N MET A 245 16.40 10.77 -3.06
CA MET A 245 16.68 9.47 -3.69
C MET A 245 18.21 9.26 -3.82
N GLN A 246 18.94 10.26 -4.29
CA GLN A 246 20.39 10.16 -4.46
C GLN A 246 21.15 10.05 -3.13
N SER A 247 20.66 10.67 -2.05
CA SER A 247 21.25 10.56 -0.71
C SER A 247 20.87 9.28 0.04
N GLY A 248 19.91 8.49 -0.49
CA GLY A 248 19.38 7.31 0.17
C GLY A 248 18.41 7.61 1.33
N GLU A 249 17.83 8.82 1.35
CA GLU A 249 16.77 9.19 2.30
C GLU A 249 15.39 8.70 1.85
N LEU A 250 15.22 8.39 0.57
CA LEU A 250 14.05 7.75 -0.02
C LEU A 250 14.47 6.45 -0.69
N ASP A 251 13.62 5.43 -0.57
CA ASP A 251 13.77 4.13 -1.24
C ASP A 251 12.97 4.08 -2.54
N LEU A 252 11.87 4.85 -2.62
CA LEU A 252 10.96 4.91 -3.76
C LEU A 252 10.44 6.33 -3.94
N ALA A 253 10.32 6.79 -5.18
CA ALA A 253 9.66 8.05 -5.51
C ALA A 253 9.17 8.06 -6.96
N LEU A 254 8.07 8.79 -7.20
CA LEU A 254 7.69 9.23 -8.54
C LEU A 254 8.57 10.43 -8.92
N LEU A 255 9.29 10.33 -10.02
CA LEU A 255 10.18 11.37 -10.51
C LEU A 255 9.73 11.87 -11.88
N THR A 256 10.05 13.13 -12.18
CA THR A 256 9.87 13.64 -13.54
C THR A 256 10.71 12.80 -14.54
N PRO A 257 10.30 12.68 -15.82
CA PRO A 257 11.10 11.96 -16.83
C PRO A 257 12.51 12.51 -16.98
N LYS A 258 12.72 13.79 -16.69
CA LYS A 258 14.06 14.43 -16.71
C LYS A 258 14.94 13.91 -15.57
N ASP A 259 14.37 13.86 -14.36
CA ASP A 259 15.12 13.48 -13.18
C ASP A 259 15.35 11.96 -13.14
N ALA A 260 14.36 11.16 -13.55
CA ALA A 260 14.47 9.70 -13.68
C ALA A 260 15.64 9.28 -14.60
N LYS A 261 15.91 10.02 -15.67
CA LYS A 261 17.06 9.77 -16.55
C LYS A 261 18.40 9.84 -15.84
N THR A 262 18.51 10.59 -14.76
CA THR A 262 19.77 10.67 -13.99
C THR A 262 20.06 9.40 -13.21
N PHE A 263 19.06 8.57 -12.97
CA PHE A 263 19.14 7.31 -12.23
C PHE A 263 19.14 6.07 -13.14
N ALA A 264 18.62 6.19 -14.36
CA ALA A 264 18.39 5.04 -15.25
C ALA A 264 19.67 4.25 -15.60
N ASP A 265 20.84 4.91 -15.62
CA ASP A 265 22.13 4.30 -15.95
C ASP A 265 23.04 4.16 -14.71
N GLN A 266 22.51 4.38 -13.49
CA GLN A 266 23.29 4.28 -12.26
C GLN A 266 23.07 2.93 -11.57
N ASP A 267 24.15 2.31 -11.10
CA ASP A 267 24.07 1.11 -10.28
C ASP A 267 23.32 1.40 -8.97
N GLY A 268 22.46 0.46 -8.58
CA GLY A 268 21.68 0.54 -7.34
C GLY A 268 20.29 1.16 -7.48
N TYR A 269 19.89 1.61 -8.69
CA TYR A 269 18.55 2.10 -8.98
C TYR A 269 17.84 1.24 -10.02
N THR A 270 16.53 1.08 -9.85
CA THR A 270 15.66 0.47 -10.85
C THR A 270 14.59 1.50 -11.24
N CYS A 271 14.50 1.83 -12.52
CA CYS A 271 13.51 2.74 -13.05
C CYS A 271 12.40 1.96 -13.75
N TYR A 272 11.15 2.28 -13.42
CA TYR A 272 9.97 1.74 -14.07
C TYR A 272 9.27 2.87 -14.84
N ASP A 273 9.03 2.65 -16.13
CA ASP A 273 8.20 3.55 -16.95
C ASP A 273 6.73 3.24 -16.67
N MET A 274 6.04 4.17 -16.02
CA MET A 274 4.60 4.10 -15.83
C MET A 274 3.94 4.88 -16.96
N LYS A 275 3.12 4.21 -17.76
CA LYS A 275 2.25 4.89 -18.74
C LYS A 275 1.01 5.36 -18.00
N THR A 276 0.88 6.68 -17.84
CA THR A 276 -0.38 7.28 -17.42
C THR A 276 -1.27 7.45 -18.63
N SER A 277 -2.56 7.20 -18.47
CA SER A 277 -3.58 7.40 -19.51
C SER A 277 -4.18 8.81 -19.39
N ASP A 278 -3.32 9.84 -19.42
CA ASP A 278 -3.78 11.23 -19.46
C ASP A 278 -4.19 11.64 -20.87
#